data_fe52f32da982d96c4a9319c70049ef6c
#
_entry.id   fe52f32da982d96c4a9319c70049ef6c
#
_cell.length_a   1.000
_cell.length_b   1.000
_cell.length_c   1.000
_cell.angle_alpha   90.00
_cell.angle_beta   90.00
_cell.angle_gamma   90.00
#
_symmetry.space_group_name_H-M   'P 1'
#
loop_
_entity.id
_entity.type
_entity.pdbx_description
1 polymer ?
#
loop_
_entity_poly.entity_id
_entity_poly.type
_entity_poly.pdbx_seq_one_letter_code
_entity_poly.pdbx_strand_id
1 'polypeptide(L)'
;GYSSAASDVYKRQVQKDINEYRSRVGMVFQSFNLFNNMTVLQNCMLCTRKVLHISKEEAFNRAITHLKDVGMAPYINAKPSQLSGGQKQRVAIARSLCMNPEVLLFDEPTSALDPEMVGEVLNVMKELAKTGLTMIIVTHEMAFARDVSTRTIFMDSGYVAEDAAPSELFTNPKNPRTREFLSRYLAG
;
A
#
# COMPACT_ATOMS: atom_id res chain seq x y z
N GLY A 1 26.29 31.14 22.07
CA GLY A 1 25.09 31.45 21.27
C GLY A 1 25.07 30.88 19.84
N TYR A 2 26.24 30.40 19.34
CA TYR A 2 26.33 29.91 17.92
C TYR A 2 25.92 28.44 17.73
N SER A 3 25.76 27.68 18.84
CA SER A 3 25.46 26.24 18.75
C SER A 3 23.99 25.90 18.42
N SER A 4 23.03 26.77 18.78
CA SER A 4 21.60 26.45 18.61
C SER A 4 21.12 26.64 17.16
N ALA A 5 21.53 27.74 16.50
CA ALA A 5 21.07 28.05 15.13
C ALA A 5 21.57 26.99 14.10
N ALA A 6 22.85 26.56 14.18
CA ALA A 6 23.39 25.53 13.32
C ALA A 6 22.71 24.17 13.54
N SER A 7 22.43 23.82 14.80
CA SER A 7 21.68 22.62 15.16
C SER A 7 20.24 22.66 14.62
N ASP A 8 19.58 23.80 14.68
CA ASP A 8 18.22 23.96 14.18
C ASP A 8 18.15 23.93 12.66
N VAL A 9 19.13 24.52 11.97
CA VAL A 9 19.26 24.43 10.49
C VAL A 9 19.47 22.96 10.08
N TYR A 10 20.38 22.24 10.75
CA TYR A 10 20.64 20.83 10.47
C TYR A 10 19.38 19.96 10.70
N LYS A 11 18.69 20.13 11.82
CA LYS A 11 17.43 19.42 12.10
C LYS A 11 16.35 19.70 11.07
N ARG A 12 16.20 20.95 10.62
CA ARG A 12 15.25 21.32 9.56
C ARG A 12 15.61 20.67 8.23
N GLN A 13 16.89 20.65 7.85
CA GLN A 13 17.36 20.01 6.63
C GLN A 13 17.08 18.50 6.64
N VAL A 14 17.50 17.81 7.72
CA VAL A 14 17.24 16.37 7.89
C VAL A 14 15.73 16.07 7.85
N GLN A 15 14.89 16.91 8.49
CA GLN A 15 13.45 16.72 8.46
C GLN A 15 12.85 16.93 7.06
N LYS A 16 13.37 17.90 6.29
CA LYS A 16 12.98 18.12 4.90
C LYS A 16 13.34 16.92 4.02
N ASP A 17 14.55 16.42 4.14
CA ASP A 17 15.04 15.27 3.37
C ASP A 17 14.23 14.00 3.69
N ILE A 18 13.88 13.76 4.96
CA ILE A 18 13.02 12.66 5.37
C ILE A 18 11.60 12.81 4.80
N ASN A 19 11.04 14.01 4.82
CA ASN A 19 9.69 14.25 4.29
C ASN A 19 9.65 14.07 2.78
N GLU A 20 10.66 14.52 2.06
CA GLU A 20 10.81 14.30 0.63
C GLU A 20 10.91 12.80 0.32
N TYR A 21 11.77 12.07 1.03
CA TYR A 21 11.86 10.62 0.90
C TYR A 21 10.54 9.92 1.15
N ARG A 22 9.85 10.26 2.27
CA ARG A 22 8.54 9.67 2.61
C ARG A 22 7.45 9.98 1.60
N SER A 23 7.52 11.10 0.88
CA SER A 23 6.55 11.42 -0.15
C SER A 23 6.65 10.52 -1.38
N ARG A 24 7.82 9.87 -1.60
CA ARG A 24 8.09 8.94 -2.70
C ARG A 24 7.74 7.48 -2.36
N VAL A 25 7.46 7.19 -1.10
CA VAL A 25 7.09 5.85 -0.62
C VAL A 25 5.67 5.89 -0.08
N GLY A 26 4.74 5.28 -0.79
CA GLY A 26 3.37 5.11 -0.30
C GLY A 26 3.26 3.94 0.66
N MET A 27 2.30 4.00 1.59
CA MET A 27 2.01 2.89 2.49
C MET A 27 0.51 2.70 2.66
N VAL A 28 0.08 1.45 2.52
CA VAL A 28 -1.29 0.99 2.71
C VAL A 28 -1.31 0.03 3.89
N PHE A 29 -2.01 0.40 4.94
CA PHE A 29 -2.08 -0.34 6.20
C PHE A 29 -3.29 -1.28 6.24
N GLN A 30 -3.23 -2.27 7.10
CA GLN A 30 -4.34 -3.17 7.43
C GLN A 30 -5.60 -2.40 7.90
N SER A 31 -5.44 -1.34 8.68
CA SER A 31 -6.52 -0.58 9.31
C SER A 31 -7.00 0.64 8.53
N PHE A 32 -6.79 0.69 7.22
CA PHE A 32 -7.21 1.73 6.25
C PHE A 32 -6.70 3.16 6.56
N ASN A 33 -6.72 3.60 7.80
CA ASN A 33 -6.25 4.91 8.30
C ASN A 33 -6.85 6.11 7.53
N LEU A 34 -8.14 6.03 7.16
CA LEU A 34 -8.86 7.14 6.53
C LEU A 34 -9.25 8.20 7.57
N PHE A 35 -9.25 9.46 7.14
CA PHE A 35 -9.75 10.58 7.94
C PHE A 35 -11.28 10.54 7.98
N ASN A 36 -11.86 10.15 9.10
CA ASN A 36 -13.30 9.90 9.24
C ASN A 36 -14.18 11.16 9.08
N ASN A 37 -13.62 12.36 9.33
CA ASN A 37 -14.30 13.64 9.16
C ASN A 37 -14.27 14.17 7.72
N MET A 38 -13.57 13.48 6.81
CA MET A 38 -13.37 13.85 5.41
C MET A 38 -14.11 12.90 4.48
N THR A 39 -14.54 13.42 3.32
CA THR A 39 -15.05 12.57 2.22
C THR A 39 -13.94 11.75 1.59
N VAL A 40 -14.31 10.77 0.76
CA VAL A 40 -13.39 9.98 -0.08
C VAL A 40 -12.48 10.89 -0.90
N LEU A 41 -13.06 11.84 -1.62
CA LEU A 41 -12.30 12.81 -2.42
C LEU A 41 -11.33 13.63 -1.56
N GLN A 42 -11.78 14.14 -0.42
CA GLN A 42 -10.95 14.93 0.49
C GLN A 42 -9.79 14.11 1.06
N ASN A 43 -10.01 12.82 1.38
CA ASN A 43 -8.95 11.92 1.81
C ASN A 43 -7.84 11.79 0.77
N CYS A 44 -8.19 11.67 -0.51
CA CYS A 44 -7.23 11.56 -1.61
C CYS A 44 -6.49 12.88 -1.89
N MET A 45 -7.17 14.02 -1.76
CA MET A 45 -6.60 15.32 -2.08
C MET A 45 -5.71 15.90 -0.96
N LEU A 46 -5.89 15.49 0.30
CA LEU A 46 -5.25 16.13 1.44
C LEU A 46 -3.73 16.12 1.35
N CYS A 47 -3.13 14.94 1.18
CA CYS A 47 -1.68 14.78 1.18
C CYS A 47 -1.04 15.47 -0.03
N THR A 48 -1.64 15.36 -1.21
CA THR A 48 -1.14 16.00 -2.43
C THR A 48 -1.07 17.51 -2.30
N ARG A 49 -2.08 18.12 -1.66
CA ARG A 49 -2.10 19.56 -1.42
C ARG A 49 -1.17 20.00 -0.30
N LYS A 50 -1.06 19.23 0.78
CA LYS A 50 -0.31 19.62 1.98
C LYS A 50 1.18 19.29 1.88
N VAL A 51 1.54 18.23 1.16
CA VAL A 51 2.92 17.73 1.06
C VAL A 51 3.55 18.09 -0.28
N LEU A 52 2.83 17.84 -1.39
CA LEU A 52 3.34 18.15 -2.73
C LEU A 52 3.06 19.60 -3.15
N HIS A 53 2.24 20.35 -2.40
CA HIS A 53 1.86 21.74 -2.67
C HIS A 53 1.28 21.97 -4.07
N ILE A 54 0.69 20.96 -4.71
CA ILE A 54 0.05 21.08 -6.01
C ILE A 54 -1.27 21.87 -5.94
N SER A 55 -1.74 22.37 -7.06
CA SER A 55 -2.99 23.13 -7.16
C SER A 55 -4.20 22.28 -6.73
N LYS A 56 -5.30 22.95 -6.38
CA LYS A 56 -6.55 22.25 -6.04
C LYS A 56 -7.08 21.46 -7.24
N GLU A 57 -6.97 22.03 -8.43
CA GLU A 57 -7.41 21.42 -9.68
C GLU A 57 -6.60 20.17 -10.00
N GLU A 58 -5.27 20.24 -9.92
CA GLU A 58 -4.39 19.09 -10.13
C GLU A 58 -4.64 17.97 -9.10
N ALA A 59 -4.78 18.33 -7.81
CA ALA A 59 -5.10 17.38 -6.75
C ALA A 59 -6.46 16.70 -6.99
N PHE A 60 -7.45 17.45 -7.47
CA PHE A 60 -8.75 16.90 -7.85
C PHE A 60 -8.64 15.91 -9.00
N ASN A 61 -7.97 16.28 -10.08
CA ASN A 61 -7.80 15.44 -11.26
C ASN A 61 -7.06 14.13 -10.93
N ARG A 62 -5.97 14.20 -10.15
CA ARG A 62 -5.26 13.00 -9.65
C ARG A 62 -6.18 12.11 -8.80
N ALA A 63 -6.93 12.71 -7.87
CA ALA A 63 -7.84 11.96 -7.02
C ALA A 63 -8.94 11.26 -7.82
N ILE A 64 -9.56 11.93 -8.79
CA ILE A 64 -10.60 11.34 -9.64
C ILE A 64 -10.03 10.19 -10.48
N THR A 65 -8.83 10.35 -11.06
CA THR A 65 -8.18 9.31 -11.83
C THR A 65 -8.00 8.05 -10.97
N HIS A 66 -7.31 8.16 -9.83
CA HIS A 66 -7.04 6.97 -9.00
C HIS A 66 -8.29 6.39 -8.33
N LEU A 67 -9.30 7.22 -8.01
CA LEU A 67 -10.58 6.71 -7.53
C LEU A 67 -11.35 5.94 -8.62
N LYS A 68 -11.19 6.29 -9.89
CA LYS A 68 -11.70 5.50 -11.01
C LYS A 68 -10.96 4.17 -11.14
N ASP A 69 -9.62 4.20 -11.07
CA ASP A 69 -8.77 3.01 -11.18
C ASP A 69 -9.13 1.93 -10.13
N VAL A 70 -9.54 2.35 -8.94
CA VAL A 70 -9.96 1.43 -7.86
C VAL A 70 -11.48 1.23 -7.76
N GLY A 71 -12.28 1.72 -8.72
CA GLY A 71 -13.74 1.58 -8.75
C GLY A 71 -14.49 2.39 -7.69
N MET A 72 -13.88 3.47 -7.15
CA MET A 72 -14.46 4.28 -6.08
C MET A 72 -15.01 5.65 -6.54
N ALA A 73 -15.02 5.92 -7.84
CA ALA A 73 -15.55 7.16 -8.41
C ALA A 73 -17.01 7.48 -8.01
N PRO A 74 -17.95 6.51 -7.91
CA PRO A 74 -19.32 6.79 -7.46
C PRO A 74 -19.42 7.27 -6.00
N TYR A 75 -18.39 7.06 -5.18
CA TYR A 75 -18.40 7.29 -3.73
C TYR A 75 -17.61 8.53 -3.31
N ILE A 76 -17.23 9.43 -4.23
CA ILE A 76 -16.35 10.58 -3.96
C ILE A 76 -16.83 11.48 -2.83
N ASN A 77 -18.15 11.60 -2.64
CA ASN A 77 -18.77 12.42 -1.60
C ASN A 77 -19.09 11.63 -0.32
N ALA A 78 -18.93 10.32 -0.31
CA ALA A 78 -19.16 9.49 0.87
C ALA A 78 -18.09 9.73 1.94
N LYS A 79 -18.47 9.54 3.20
CA LYS A 79 -17.53 9.49 4.33
C LYS A 79 -17.13 8.04 4.61
N PRO A 80 -15.99 7.78 5.27
CA PRO A 80 -15.55 6.42 5.60
C PRO A 80 -16.59 5.58 6.37
N SER A 81 -17.42 6.20 7.21
CA SER A 81 -18.50 5.52 7.94
C SER A 81 -19.59 4.93 7.04
N GLN A 82 -19.68 5.35 5.79
CA GLN A 82 -20.67 4.91 4.79
C GLN A 82 -20.12 3.83 3.85
N LEU A 83 -18.88 3.39 4.06
CA LEU A 83 -18.16 2.47 3.19
C LEU A 83 -17.96 1.10 3.87
N SER A 84 -18.01 0.03 3.06
CA SER A 84 -17.56 -1.29 3.48
C SER A 84 -16.05 -1.33 3.74
N GLY A 85 -15.54 -2.40 4.37
CA GLY A 85 -14.11 -2.61 4.60
C GLY A 85 -13.31 -2.60 3.29
N GLY A 86 -13.73 -3.36 2.28
CA GLY A 86 -13.07 -3.39 0.98
C GLY A 86 -13.10 -2.04 0.25
N GLN A 87 -14.21 -1.29 0.36
CA GLN A 87 -14.29 0.06 -0.17
C GLN A 87 -13.31 1.02 0.53
N LYS A 88 -13.20 0.96 1.86
CA LYS A 88 -12.21 1.76 2.63
C LYS A 88 -10.79 1.44 2.19
N GLN A 89 -10.46 0.17 2.00
CA GLN A 89 -9.14 -0.25 1.57
C GLN A 89 -8.82 0.26 0.17
N ARG A 90 -9.75 0.17 -0.78
CA ARG A 90 -9.59 0.72 -2.13
C ARG A 90 -9.37 2.24 -2.11
N VAL A 91 -10.07 2.97 -1.23
CA VAL A 91 -9.83 4.40 -1.03
C VAL A 91 -8.43 4.66 -0.44
N ALA A 92 -7.95 3.84 0.50
CA ALA A 92 -6.61 3.96 1.06
C ALA A 92 -5.52 3.73 0.00
N ILE A 93 -5.72 2.78 -0.91
CA ILE A 93 -4.86 2.56 -2.08
C ILE A 93 -4.86 3.80 -2.98
N ALA A 94 -6.04 4.29 -3.40
CA ALA A 94 -6.16 5.48 -4.24
C ALA A 94 -5.48 6.71 -3.61
N ARG A 95 -5.66 6.93 -2.32
CA ARG A 95 -5.00 8.00 -1.57
C ARG A 95 -3.48 7.92 -1.66
N SER A 96 -2.92 6.71 -1.52
CA SER A 96 -1.48 6.51 -1.62
C SER A 96 -0.97 6.74 -3.05
N LEU A 97 -1.71 6.30 -4.07
CA LEU A 97 -1.39 6.53 -5.49
C LEU A 97 -1.42 8.02 -5.88
N CYS A 98 -2.28 8.83 -5.26
CA CYS A 98 -2.35 10.27 -5.52
C CYS A 98 -1.02 10.99 -5.24
N MET A 99 -0.17 10.46 -4.38
CA MET A 99 1.16 10.99 -4.10
C MET A 99 2.17 10.70 -5.21
N ASN A 100 1.82 9.88 -6.21
CA ASN A 100 2.70 9.41 -7.28
C ASN A 100 3.97 8.74 -6.72
N PRO A 101 3.83 7.69 -5.88
CA PRO A 101 4.94 7.06 -5.20
C PRO A 101 5.79 6.25 -6.18
N GLU A 102 7.11 6.14 -5.90
CA GLU A 102 8.03 5.24 -6.61
C GLU A 102 7.89 3.79 -6.12
N VAL A 103 7.53 3.63 -4.83
CA VAL A 103 7.32 2.34 -4.19
C VAL A 103 6.04 2.40 -3.36
N LEU A 104 5.23 1.35 -3.43
CA LEU A 104 4.03 1.20 -2.62
C LEU A 104 4.17 -0.02 -1.70
N LEU A 105 4.11 0.23 -0.40
CA LEU A 105 4.17 -0.78 0.64
C LEU A 105 2.76 -1.18 1.05
N PHE A 106 2.50 -2.48 1.15
CA PHE A 106 1.25 -3.03 1.67
C PHE A 106 1.54 -3.89 2.91
N ASP A 107 0.89 -3.55 4.00
CA ASP A 107 0.99 -4.30 5.26
C ASP A 107 -0.34 -5.01 5.52
N GLU A 108 -0.39 -6.28 5.16
CA GLU A 108 -1.56 -7.16 5.25
C GLU A 108 -2.89 -6.50 4.80
N PRO A 109 -2.99 -6.06 3.54
CA PRO A 109 -4.09 -5.19 3.08
C PRO A 109 -5.47 -5.84 3.11
N THR A 110 -5.56 -7.16 3.31
CA THR A 110 -6.83 -7.91 3.32
C THR A 110 -7.21 -8.47 4.68
N SER A 111 -6.31 -8.44 5.69
CA SER A 111 -6.53 -9.09 6.99
C SER A 111 -7.70 -8.56 7.81
N ALA A 112 -8.10 -7.30 7.57
CA ALA A 112 -9.23 -6.66 8.26
C ALA A 112 -10.54 -6.72 7.45
N LEU A 113 -10.59 -7.53 6.39
CA LEU A 113 -11.72 -7.61 5.47
C LEU A 113 -12.52 -8.90 5.66
N ASP A 114 -13.82 -8.81 5.41
CA ASP A 114 -14.66 -9.98 5.23
C ASP A 114 -14.22 -10.75 3.98
N PRO A 115 -14.28 -12.10 3.97
CA PRO A 115 -13.81 -12.91 2.85
C PRO A 115 -14.40 -12.52 1.49
N GLU A 116 -15.66 -12.09 1.46
CA GLU A 116 -16.35 -11.65 0.25
C GLU A 116 -15.72 -10.39 -0.38
N MET A 117 -15.04 -9.58 0.42
CA MET A 117 -14.42 -8.31 -0.03
C MET A 117 -12.94 -8.43 -0.40
N VAL A 118 -12.29 -9.53 0.00
CA VAL A 118 -10.87 -9.78 -0.27
C VAL A 118 -10.58 -9.77 -1.76
N GLY A 119 -11.39 -10.46 -2.56
CA GLY A 119 -11.20 -10.58 -4.01
C GLY A 119 -11.17 -9.23 -4.75
N GLU A 120 -12.01 -8.28 -4.35
CA GLU A 120 -12.05 -6.96 -4.97
C GLU A 120 -10.75 -6.17 -4.73
N VAL A 121 -10.20 -6.24 -3.52
CA VAL A 121 -8.94 -5.56 -3.18
C VAL A 121 -7.75 -6.22 -3.87
N LEU A 122 -7.68 -7.55 -3.88
CA LEU A 122 -6.64 -8.29 -4.60
C LEU A 122 -6.66 -8.02 -6.10
N ASN A 123 -7.84 -7.88 -6.72
CA ASN A 123 -7.96 -7.52 -8.13
C ASN A 123 -7.38 -6.12 -8.41
N VAL A 124 -7.67 -5.12 -7.57
CA VAL A 124 -7.05 -3.80 -7.71
C VAL A 124 -5.53 -3.90 -7.63
N MET A 125 -5.00 -4.67 -6.68
CA MET A 125 -3.55 -4.86 -6.54
C MET A 125 -2.94 -5.61 -7.74
N LYS A 126 -3.65 -6.58 -8.34
CA LYS A 126 -3.23 -7.25 -9.59
C LYS A 126 -3.12 -6.26 -10.75
N GLU A 127 -4.11 -5.39 -10.92
CA GLU A 127 -4.06 -4.35 -11.97
C GLU A 127 -2.92 -3.36 -11.74
N LEU A 128 -2.66 -2.96 -10.50
CA LEU A 128 -1.52 -2.10 -10.17
C LEU A 128 -0.18 -2.78 -10.48
N ALA A 129 -0.03 -4.07 -10.22
CA ALA A 129 1.20 -4.81 -10.57
C ALA A 129 1.51 -4.74 -12.07
N LYS A 130 0.48 -4.76 -12.92
CA LYS A 130 0.65 -4.66 -14.38
C LYS A 130 1.15 -3.29 -14.86
N THR A 131 1.01 -2.24 -14.05
CA THR A 131 1.50 -0.90 -14.40
C THR A 131 3.02 -0.75 -14.28
N GLY A 132 3.70 -1.71 -13.68
CA GLY A 132 5.14 -1.65 -13.41
C GLY A 132 5.50 -0.89 -12.14
N LEU A 133 4.52 -0.49 -11.32
CA LEU A 133 4.77 0.12 -10.02
C LEU A 133 5.48 -0.88 -9.11
N THR A 134 6.59 -0.45 -8.50
CA THR A 134 7.28 -1.28 -7.51
C THR A 134 6.42 -1.42 -6.25
N MET A 135 6.11 -2.65 -5.88
CA MET A 135 5.30 -2.95 -4.70
C MET A 135 6.03 -3.93 -3.78
N ILE A 136 5.96 -3.68 -2.47
CA ILE A 136 6.38 -4.62 -1.43
C ILE A 136 5.13 -4.97 -0.63
N ILE A 137 4.77 -6.24 -0.59
CA ILE A 137 3.49 -6.70 -0.06
C ILE A 137 3.74 -7.75 1.02
N VAL A 138 3.32 -7.45 2.25
CA VAL A 138 3.20 -8.45 3.33
C VAL A 138 1.79 -9.01 3.24
N THR A 139 1.66 -10.31 3.05
CA THR A 139 0.36 -10.95 2.86
C THR A 139 0.37 -12.42 3.27
N HIS A 140 -0.78 -12.92 3.67
CA HIS A 140 -1.06 -14.35 3.85
C HIS A 140 -1.90 -14.95 2.69
N GLU A 141 -2.17 -14.17 1.66
CA GLU A 141 -2.88 -14.61 0.44
C GLU A 141 -1.89 -15.33 -0.50
N MET A 142 -1.66 -16.63 -0.26
CA MET A 142 -0.60 -17.37 -0.94
C MET A 142 -0.82 -17.51 -2.45
N ALA A 143 -2.06 -17.72 -2.89
CA ALA A 143 -2.38 -17.77 -4.31
C ALA A 143 -2.09 -16.42 -5.01
N PHE A 144 -2.45 -15.32 -4.37
CA PHE A 144 -2.15 -13.99 -4.88
C PHE A 144 -0.63 -13.75 -4.94
N ALA A 145 0.11 -14.07 -3.87
CA ALA A 145 1.56 -13.93 -3.84
C ALA A 145 2.24 -14.73 -4.96
N ARG A 146 1.83 -15.99 -5.17
CA ARG A 146 2.35 -16.84 -6.25
C ARG A 146 2.09 -16.23 -7.63
N ASP A 147 0.88 -15.73 -7.87
CA ASP A 147 0.43 -15.32 -9.21
C ASP A 147 0.92 -13.92 -9.61
N VAL A 148 1.24 -13.04 -8.64
CA VAL A 148 1.51 -11.62 -8.89
C VAL A 148 2.95 -11.22 -8.62
N SER A 149 3.64 -11.89 -7.69
CA SER A 149 4.99 -11.50 -7.33
C SER A 149 6.02 -11.87 -8.39
N THR A 150 7.07 -11.04 -8.50
CA THR A 150 8.28 -11.35 -9.28
C THR A 150 9.39 -11.93 -8.42
N ARG A 151 9.31 -11.72 -7.10
CA ARG A 151 10.22 -12.22 -6.07
C ARG A 151 9.42 -12.46 -4.81
N THR A 152 9.64 -13.59 -4.14
CA THR A 152 8.95 -13.96 -2.90
C THR A 152 9.96 -14.23 -1.82
N ILE A 153 9.72 -13.65 -0.64
CA ILE A 153 10.57 -13.78 0.54
C ILE A 153 9.74 -14.44 1.64
N PHE A 154 10.19 -15.59 2.13
CA PHE A 154 9.62 -16.21 3.32
C PHE A 154 10.43 -15.79 4.55
N MET A 155 9.74 -15.22 5.53
CA MET A 155 10.33 -14.80 6.80
C MET A 155 9.87 -15.71 7.92
N ASP A 156 10.80 -16.16 8.76
CA ASP A 156 10.53 -16.92 9.98
C ASP A 156 11.38 -16.40 11.13
N SER A 157 10.78 -16.23 12.30
CA SER A 157 11.48 -15.82 13.54
C SER A 157 12.35 -14.56 13.39
N GLY A 158 11.92 -13.60 12.57
CA GLY A 158 12.63 -12.34 12.33
C GLY A 158 13.77 -12.40 11.31
N TYR A 159 13.97 -13.54 10.65
CA TYR A 159 15.00 -13.73 9.62
C TYR A 159 14.38 -14.07 8.27
N VAL A 160 15.11 -13.75 7.20
CA VAL A 160 14.80 -14.23 5.85
C VAL A 160 15.19 -15.71 5.79
N ALA A 161 14.18 -16.59 5.79
CA ALA A 161 14.39 -18.03 5.73
C ALA A 161 14.58 -18.54 4.30
N GLU A 162 13.88 -17.94 3.33
CA GLU A 162 14.02 -18.24 1.92
C GLU A 162 13.68 -17.02 1.05
N ASP A 163 14.39 -16.87 -0.07
CA ASP A 163 14.24 -15.78 -1.03
C ASP A 163 14.40 -16.38 -2.43
N ALA A 164 13.33 -16.42 -3.21
CA ALA A 164 13.34 -17.07 -4.51
C ALA A 164 12.25 -16.48 -5.45
N ALA A 165 12.31 -16.88 -6.71
CA ALA A 165 11.19 -16.67 -7.63
C ALA A 165 9.94 -17.41 -7.16
N PRO A 166 8.72 -16.87 -7.36
CA PRO A 166 7.49 -17.52 -6.91
C PRO A 166 7.33 -18.93 -7.49
N SER A 167 7.72 -19.16 -8.76
CA SER A 167 7.69 -20.47 -9.38
C SER A 167 8.56 -21.52 -8.67
N GLU A 168 9.64 -21.11 -8.01
CA GLU A 168 10.49 -22.00 -7.23
C GLU A 168 9.96 -22.15 -5.80
N LEU A 169 9.71 -21.02 -5.13
CA LEU A 169 9.32 -21.02 -3.71
C LEU A 169 8.00 -21.77 -3.46
N PHE A 170 7.02 -21.62 -4.35
CA PHE A 170 5.70 -22.25 -4.18
C PHE A 170 5.63 -23.70 -4.70
N THR A 171 6.60 -24.19 -5.50
CA THR A 171 6.57 -25.54 -6.04
C THR A 171 7.63 -26.46 -5.45
N ASN A 172 8.84 -25.93 -5.19
CA ASN A 172 9.98 -26.69 -4.69
C ASN A 172 10.83 -25.87 -3.71
N PRO A 173 10.26 -25.46 -2.56
CA PRO A 173 10.99 -24.69 -1.57
C PRO A 173 12.17 -25.48 -1.00
N LYS A 174 13.33 -24.82 -0.89
CA LYS A 174 14.57 -25.43 -0.39
C LYS A 174 14.61 -25.51 1.13
N ASN A 175 14.07 -24.48 1.80
CA ASN A 175 14.07 -24.42 3.25
C ASN A 175 12.98 -25.35 3.84
N PRO A 176 13.30 -26.22 4.82
CA PRO A 176 12.31 -27.10 5.46
C PRO A 176 11.14 -26.34 6.12
N ARG A 177 11.40 -25.18 6.70
CA ARG A 177 10.35 -24.37 7.33
C ARG A 177 9.40 -23.79 6.29
N THR A 178 9.93 -23.34 5.13
CA THR A 178 9.09 -22.88 4.00
C THR A 178 8.19 -24.02 3.52
N ARG A 179 8.73 -25.24 3.38
CA ARG A 179 7.95 -26.44 3.01
C ARG A 179 6.84 -26.74 4.00
N GLU A 180 7.16 -26.75 5.29
CA GLU A 180 6.18 -26.98 6.35
C GLU A 180 5.06 -25.93 6.33
N PHE A 181 5.42 -24.67 6.17
CA PHE A 181 4.47 -23.58 6.09
C PHE A 181 3.55 -23.72 4.86
N LEU A 182 4.13 -23.89 3.69
CA LEU A 182 3.37 -23.97 2.43
C LEU A 182 2.52 -25.25 2.34
N SER A 183 2.94 -26.37 2.94
CA SER A 183 2.16 -27.61 2.92
C SER A 183 0.77 -27.44 3.54
N ARG A 184 0.62 -26.55 4.49
CA ARG A 184 -0.68 -26.21 5.13
C ARG A 184 -1.62 -25.43 4.22
N TYR A 185 -1.07 -24.72 3.22
CA TYR A 185 -1.84 -23.90 2.27
C TYR A 185 -2.04 -24.60 0.92
N LEU A 186 -1.18 -25.54 0.55
CA LEU A 186 -1.25 -26.26 -0.72
C LEU A 186 -2.03 -27.58 -0.60
N ALA A 187 -2.35 -28.04 0.61
CA ALA A 187 -3.10 -29.26 0.88
C ALA A 187 -4.64 -29.07 0.92
N GLY A 188 -5.14 -27.86 0.68
CA GLY A 188 -6.55 -27.52 0.52
C GLY A 188 -6.81 -26.99 -0.87
#